data_e2021d9b7c15d1759c8c0e7fa13251b1
#
_entry.id   e2021d9b7c15d1759c8c0e7fa13251b1
#
_cell.length_a   1.000
_cell.length_b   1.000
_cell.length_c   1.000
_cell.angle_alpha   90.00
_cell.angle_beta   90.00
_cell.angle_gamma   90.00
#
_symmetry.space_group_name_H-M   'P 1'
#
loop_
_entity.id
_entity.type
_entity.pdbx_description
1 polymer ?
#
loop_
_entity_poly.entity_id
_entity_poly.type
_entity_poly.pdbx_seq_one_letter_code
_entity_poly.pdbx_strand_id
1 'polypeptide(L)'
;IGLSMAYPKKKIWNIVGDGELDEGSIWEALHFISDKKIKNINIIIDRNKIAASSKIEKKVFFSENIFKKLNLNTQIIDGHNYKQILKAFNKTKRKNESCVIIANTVKGKDFGKLENNLKYSHHLPSLNVIESLKNKLNKQK
;
A
#
# COMPACT_ATOMS: atom_id res chain seq x y z
N ILE A 1 -7.14 -13.81 -4.31
CA ILE A 1 -6.79 -14.97 -5.14
C ILE A 1 -8.03 -15.50 -5.86
N GLY A 2 -9.11 -15.88 -5.15
CA GLY A 2 -10.31 -16.44 -5.77
C GLY A 2 -10.85 -15.64 -6.96
N LEU A 3 -10.95 -14.32 -6.83
CA LEU A 3 -11.36 -13.46 -7.94
C LEU A 3 -10.42 -13.53 -9.15
N SER A 4 -9.10 -13.62 -8.92
CA SER A 4 -8.14 -13.70 -10.01
C SER A 4 -8.24 -15.01 -10.80
N MET A 5 -8.57 -16.09 -10.12
CA MET A 5 -8.80 -17.40 -10.74
C MET A 5 -10.14 -17.44 -11.48
N ALA A 6 -11.20 -16.88 -10.89
CA ALA A 6 -12.53 -16.82 -11.50
C ALA A 6 -12.56 -15.90 -12.72
N TYR A 7 -11.74 -14.86 -12.77
CA TYR A 7 -11.70 -13.88 -13.84
C TYR A 7 -10.29 -13.72 -14.43
N PRO A 8 -9.74 -14.74 -15.11
CA PRO A 8 -8.33 -14.74 -15.55
C PRO A 8 -7.99 -13.63 -16.57
N LYS A 9 -9.00 -13.11 -17.28
CA LYS A 9 -8.83 -12.00 -18.24
C LYS A 9 -8.89 -10.62 -17.60
N LYS A 10 -9.30 -10.51 -16.31
CA LYS A 10 -9.38 -9.23 -15.59
C LYS A 10 -8.13 -9.03 -14.72
N LYS A 11 -7.63 -7.81 -14.64
CA LYS A 11 -6.61 -7.44 -13.64
C LYS A 11 -7.29 -7.17 -12.31
N ILE A 12 -6.88 -7.89 -11.29
CA ILE A 12 -7.34 -7.75 -9.91
C ILE A 12 -6.34 -6.88 -9.15
N TRP A 13 -6.82 -5.90 -8.42
CA TRP A 13 -6.03 -5.03 -7.59
C TRP A 13 -6.41 -5.24 -6.13
N ASN A 14 -5.41 -5.40 -5.28
CA ASN A 14 -5.57 -5.50 -3.84
C ASN A 14 -4.66 -4.49 -3.16
N ILE A 15 -5.16 -3.80 -2.15
CA ILE A 15 -4.38 -2.87 -1.33
C ILE A 15 -4.27 -3.47 0.06
N VAL A 16 -3.05 -3.51 0.59
CA VAL A 16 -2.74 -3.96 1.94
C VAL A 16 -1.89 -2.91 2.64
N GLY A 17 -2.13 -2.68 3.90
CA GLY A 17 -1.26 -1.86 4.74
C GLY A 17 0.05 -2.61 5.06
N ASP A 18 1.09 -1.87 5.36
CA ASP A 18 2.37 -2.48 5.74
C ASP A 18 2.30 -3.24 7.08
N GLY A 19 1.39 -2.87 7.98
CA GLY A 19 1.09 -3.63 9.19
C GLY A 19 0.43 -4.98 8.92
N GLU A 20 -0.35 -5.10 7.84
CA GLU A 20 -0.99 -6.35 7.45
C GLU A 20 0.01 -7.41 6.96
N LEU A 21 1.22 -7.00 6.60
CA LEU A 21 2.29 -7.95 6.26
C LEU A 21 2.79 -8.76 7.48
N ASP A 22 2.36 -8.43 8.68
CA ASP A 22 2.58 -9.27 9.87
C ASP A 22 1.60 -10.47 9.92
N GLU A 23 0.55 -10.47 9.06
CA GLU A 23 -0.44 -11.55 8.98
C GLU A 23 0.06 -12.71 8.12
N GLY A 24 0.05 -13.92 8.67
CA GLY A 24 0.49 -15.13 7.96
C GLY A 24 -0.28 -15.38 6.67
N SER A 25 -1.58 -15.07 6.63
CA SER A 25 -2.45 -15.23 5.46
C SER A 25 -1.98 -14.45 4.23
N ILE A 26 -1.32 -13.30 4.43
CA ILE A 26 -0.72 -12.54 3.33
C ILE A 26 0.43 -13.32 2.68
N TRP A 27 1.29 -13.93 3.51
CA TRP A 27 2.42 -14.72 3.02
C TRP A 27 1.98 -16.00 2.33
N GLU A 28 0.96 -16.67 2.87
CA GLU A 28 0.32 -17.83 2.22
C GLU A 28 -0.22 -17.45 0.83
N ALA A 29 -0.90 -16.32 0.74
CA ALA A 29 -1.41 -15.81 -0.52
C ALA A 29 -0.28 -15.49 -1.51
N LEU A 30 0.81 -14.84 -1.07
CA LEU A 30 1.96 -14.51 -1.91
C LEU A 30 2.67 -15.77 -2.43
N HIS A 31 2.84 -16.78 -1.57
CA HIS A 31 3.38 -18.07 -1.96
C HIS A 31 2.48 -18.75 -3.00
N PHE A 32 1.18 -18.76 -2.79
CA PHE A 32 0.23 -19.35 -3.72
C PHE A 32 0.27 -18.64 -5.10
N ILE A 33 0.31 -17.32 -5.11
CA ILE A 33 0.44 -16.52 -6.34
C ILE A 33 1.71 -16.90 -7.11
N SER A 34 2.82 -17.02 -6.39
CA SER A 34 4.12 -17.41 -6.94
C SER A 34 4.10 -18.85 -7.48
N ASP A 35 3.67 -19.82 -6.67
CA ASP A 35 3.63 -21.23 -7.03
C ASP A 35 2.72 -21.51 -8.23
N LYS A 36 1.51 -20.98 -8.22
CA LYS A 36 0.54 -21.15 -9.31
C LYS A 36 0.78 -20.20 -10.49
N LYS A 37 1.83 -19.38 -10.43
CA LYS A 37 2.19 -18.42 -11.49
C LYS A 37 0.99 -17.57 -11.93
N ILE A 38 0.20 -17.10 -10.98
CA ILE A 38 -0.94 -16.23 -11.23
C ILE A 38 -0.41 -14.91 -11.80
N LYS A 39 -1.03 -14.42 -12.89
CA LYS A 39 -0.49 -13.29 -13.68
C LYS A 39 -1.35 -12.04 -13.68
N ASN A 40 -2.51 -12.09 -13.06
CA ASN A 40 -3.52 -11.04 -13.15
C ASN A 40 -3.86 -10.39 -11.81
N ILE A 41 -3.08 -10.64 -10.74
CA ILE A 41 -3.25 -9.99 -9.45
C ILE A 41 -2.12 -8.98 -9.22
N ASN A 42 -2.47 -7.77 -8.80
CA ASN A 42 -1.53 -6.72 -8.45
C ASN A 42 -1.78 -6.32 -6.99
N ILE A 43 -0.72 -6.26 -6.22
CA ILE A 43 -0.77 -5.95 -4.79
C ILE A 43 -0.11 -4.59 -4.59
N ILE A 44 -0.81 -3.67 -3.94
CA ILE A 44 -0.27 -2.37 -3.53
C ILE A 44 -0.07 -2.43 -2.03
N ILE A 45 1.14 -2.21 -1.59
CA ILE A 45 1.48 -2.11 -0.16
C ILE A 45 1.54 -0.63 0.19
N ASP A 46 0.59 -0.16 1.00
CA ASP A 46 0.63 1.17 1.59
C ASP A 46 1.66 1.20 2.72
N ARG A 47 2.88 1.61 2.40
CA ARG A 47 3.98 1.66 3.35
C ARG A 47 4.05 3.02 4.04
N ASN A 48 3.17 3.22 5.01
CA ASN A 48 3.10 4.44 5.82
C ASN A 48 3.84 4.31 7.17
N LYS A 49 4.39 3.14 7.51
CA LYS A 49 5.14 2.83 8.73
C LYS A 49 4.34 2.95 10.02
N ILE A 50 3.02 2.89 9.94
CA ILE A 50 2.13 2.92 11.09
C ILE A 50 1.21 1.70 11.03
N ALA A 51 1.40 0.78 11.97
CA ALA A 51 0.44 -0.29 12.23
C ALA A 51 -0.71 0.20 13.13
N ALA A 52 -1.67 -0.65 13.40
CA ALA A 52 -2.82 -0.32 14.22
C ALA A 52 -2.45 0.28 15.60
N SER A 53 -1.46 -0.29 16.28
CA SER A 53 -1.11 0.06 17.67
C SER A 53 0.33 0.56 17.85
N SER A 54 1.14 0.59 16.79
CA SER A 54 2.56 0.92 16.90
C SER A 54 3.13 1.51 15.61
N LYS A 55 4.26 2.19 15.73
CA LYS A 55 5.10 2.49 14.56
C LYS A 55 5.81 1.22 14.12
N ILE A 56 5.84 1.00 12.83
CA ILE A 56 6.60 -0.11 12.25
C ILE A 56 8.06 0.34 12.16
N GLU A 57 8.86 -0.10 13.12
CA GLU A 57 10.31 0.04 13.05
C GLU A 57 10.86 -0.88 11.94
N LYS A 58 12.10 -0.66 11.51
CA LYS A 58 12.77 -1.43 10.44
C LYS A 58 12.67 -2.93 10.70
N LYS A 59 11.60 -3.57 10.23
CA LYS A 59 11.49 -5.03 10.26
C LYS A 59 12.21 -5.62 9.07
N VAL A 60 12.93 -6.69 9.30
CA VAL A 60 13.72 -7.45 8.31
C VAL A 60 12.88 -7.89 7.10
N PHE A 61 11.57 -8.04 7.29
CA PHE A 61 10.63 -8.55 6.28
C PHE A 61 10.26 -7.55 5.18
N PHE A 62 10.62 -6.27 5.30
CA PHE A 62 10.26 -5.23 4.32
C PHE A 62 11.30 -4.98 3.22
N SER A 63 12.23 -5.90 3.07
CA SER A 63 13.11 -5.85 1.91
C SER A 63 12.31 -6.20 0.65
N GLU A 64 12.34 -5.32 -0.36
CA GLU A 64 11.79 -5.61 -1.70
C GLU A 64 12.30 -6.94 -2.28
N ASN A 65 13.45 -7.39 -1.80
CA ASN A 65 14.09 -8.62 -2.23
C ASN A 65 13.27 -9.88 -1.91
N ILE A 66 12.41 -9.84 -0.87
CA ILE A 66 11.58 -11.00 -0.54
C ILE A 66 10.54 -11.25 -1.63
N PHE A 67 9.91 -10.21 -2.15
CA PHE A 67 8.94 -10.34 -3.24
C PHE A 67 9.61 -10.76 -4.55
N LYS A 68 10.84 -10.26 -4.80
CA LYS A 68 11.64 -10.68 -5.94
C LYS A 68 12.02 -12.16 -5.87
N LYS A 69 12.34 -12.68 -4.67
CA LYS A 69 12.59 -14.11 -4.45
C LYS A 69 11.35 -14.98 -4.69
N LEU A 70 10.16 -14.42 -4.51
CA LEU A 70 8.90 -15.05 -4.88
C LEU A 70 8.55 -14.87 -6.37
N ASN A 71 9.50 -14.43 -7.20
CA ASN A 71 9.30 -14.14 -8.63
C ASN A 71 8.16 -13.14 -8.90
N LEU A 72 7.88 -12.25 -7.95
CA LEU A 72 6.91 -11.18 -8.12
C LEU A 72 7.61 -9.91 -8.59
N ASN A 73 7.11 -9.33 -9.68
CA ASN A 73 7.63 -8.05 -10.17
C ASN A 73 7.39 -6.97 -9.12
N THR A 74 8.45 -6.36 -8.62
CA THR A 74 8.37 -5.41 -7.52
C THR A 74 8.75 -4.00 -7.97
N GLN A 75 7.95 -3.01 -7.61
CA GLN A 75 8.18 -1.59 -7.85
C GLN A 75 8.08 -0.83 -6.53
N ILE A 76 8.98 0.13 -6.31
CA ILE A 76 8.88 1.06 -5.18
C ILE A 76 8.60 2.44 -5.77
N ILE A 77 7.61 3.12 -5.18
CA ILE A 77 7.18 4.44 -5.61
C ILE A 77 6.99 5.38 -4.42
N ASP A 78 7.04 6.67 -4.67
CA ASP A 78 6.45 7.67 -3.80
C ASP A 78 4.93 7.63 -4.01
N GLY A 79 4.18 7.21 -2.97
CA GLY A 79 2.72 7.05 -3.02
C GLY A 79 1.96 8.38 -3.02
N HIS A 80 2.65 9.52 -2.88
CA HIS A 80 2.07 10.86 -3.04
C HIS A 80 2.43 11.52 -4.39
N ASN A 81 3.21 10.82 -5.24
CA ASN A 81 3.59 11.32 -6.54
C ASN A 81 2.74 10.68 -7.65
N TYR A 82 1.75 11.43 -8.14
CA TYR A 82 0.82 10.96 -9.18
C TYR A 82 1.52 10.47 -10.46
N LYS A 83 2.64 11.08 -10.87
CA LYS A 83 3.40 10.64 -12.05
C LYS A 83 4.01 9.25 -11.83
N GLN A 84 4.55 8.99 -10.63
CA GLN A 84 5.08 7.68 -10.27
C GLN A 84 3.98 6.62 -10.18
N ILE A 85 2.83 6.96 -9.58
CA ILE A 85 1.66 6.08 -9.49
C ILE A 85 1.20 5.66 -10.88
N LEU A 86 0.95 6.62 -11.77
CA LEU A 86 0.51 6.36 -13.14
C LEU A 86 1.54 5.53 -13.92
N LYS A 87 2.83 5.84 -13.76
CA LYS A 87 3.92 5.07 -14.40
C LYS A 87 3.92 3.62 -13.93
N ALA A 88 3.75 3.39 -12.62
CA ALA A 88 3.70 2.04 -12.05
C ALA A 88 2.50 1.25 -12.60
N PHE A 89 1.29 1.84 -12.59
CA PHE A 89 0.10 1.20 -13.15
C PHE A 89 0.23 0.87 -14.64
N ASN A 90 0.78 1.79 -15.43
CA ASN A 90 0.98 1.55 -16.86
C ASN A 90 2.01 0.43 -17.11
N LYS A 91 3.03 0.31 -16.26
CA LYS A 91 4.01 -0.77 -16.35
C LYS A 91 3.37 -2.13 -16.07
N THR A 92 2.48 -2.23 -15.07
CA THR A 92 1.77 -3.49 -14.77
C THR A 92 0.79 -3.89 -15.88
N LYS A 93 0.15 -2.92 -16.55
CA LYS A 93 -0.76 -3.22 -17.67
C LYS A 93 -0.05 -3.91 -18.82
N ARG A 94 1.20 -3.51 -19.09
CA ARG A 94 2.01 -4.03 -20.22
C ARG A 94 2.61 -5.41 -19.97
N LYS A 95 2.68 -5.81 -18.68
CA LYS A 95 3.29 -7.07 -18.28
C LYS A 95 2.22 -8.12 -17.99
N ASN A 96 2.43 -9.33 -18.50
CA ASN A 96 1.57 -10.47 -18.19
C ASN A 96 2.12 -11.22 -16.98
N GLU A 97 2.25 -10.50 -15.85
CA GLU A 97 2.74 -11.03 -14.58
C GLU A 97 2.08 -10.28 -13.40
N SER A 98 2.00 -10.94 -12.27
CA SER A 98 1.59 -10.29 -11.02
C SER A 98 2.67 -9.34 -10.52
N CYS A 99 2.26 -8.23 -9.92
CA CYS A 99 3.14 -7.17 -9.48
C CYS A 99 2.86 -6.78 -8.04
N VAL A 100 3.92 -6.47 -7.29
CA VAL A 100 3.87 -5.80 -5.99
C VAL A 100 4.34 -4.37 -6.16
N ILE A 101 3.50 -3.40 -5.81
CA ILE A 101 3.85 -1.99 -5.78
C ILE A 101 3.95 -1.56 -4.32
N ILE A 102 5.14 -1.22 -3.88
CA ILE A 102 5.38 -0.66 -2.55
C ILE A 102 5.27 0.86 -2.65
N ALA A 103 4.18 1.41 -2.18
CA ALA A 103 3.93 2.84 -2.17
C ALA A 103 4.38 3.44 -0.83
N ASN A 104 5.44 4.23 -0.85
CA ASN A 104 5.84 5.00 0.32
C ASN A 104 4.87 6.15 0.52
N THR A 105 4.15 6.13 1.63
CA THR A 105 3.17 7.14 1.97
C THR A 105 3.43 7.73 3.34
N VAL A 106 2.71 8.79 3.64
CA VAL A 106 2.65 9.41 4.96
C VAL A 106 1.19 9.44 5.39
N LYS A 107 0.88 8.74 6.49
CA LYS A 107 -0.48 8.73 7.02
C LYS A 107 -0.91 10.15 7.42
N GLY A 108 -2.06 10.59 6.93
CA GLY A 108 -2.55 11.95 7.18
C GLY A 108 -1.73 13.05 6.51
N LYS A 109 -1.11 12.76 5.36
CA LYS A 109 -0.35 13.71 4.56
C LYS A 109 -1.08 15.04 4.39
N ASP A 110 -0.37 16.14 4.66
CA ASP A 110 -0.84 17.53 4.59
C ASP A 110 -1.89 17.94 5.65
N PHE A 111 -2.25 17.03 6.57
CA PHE A 111 -3.17 17.31 7.68
C PHE A 111 -2.46 17.82 8.96
N GLY A 112 -1.29 18.43 8.84
CA GLY A 112 -0.58 19.09 9.93
C GLY A 112 -0.35 18.17 11.14
N LYS A 113 -0.93 18.49 12.29
CA LYS A 113 -0.73 17.72 13.56
C LYS A 113 -1.23 16.26 13.46
N LEU A 114 -2.04 15.91 12.49
CA LEU A 114 -2.52 14.53 12.27
C LEU A 114 -1.51 13.72 11.47
N GLU A 115 -0.60 14.37 10.75
CA GLU A 115 0.37 13.72 9.89
C GLU A 115 1.31 12.86 10.71
N ASN A 116 1.44 11.60 10.28
CA ASN A 116 2.32 10.60 10.88
C ASN A 116 2.17 10.44 12.42
N ASN A 117 0.95 10.66 12.91
CA ASN A 117 0.65 10.65 14.33
C ASN A 117 -0.19 9.42 14.70
N LEU A 118 0.42 8.52 15.49
CA LEU A 118 -0.19 7.25 15.90
C LEU A 118 -1.50 7.44 16.67
N LYS A 119 -1.61 8.50 17.51
CA LYS A 119 -2.81 8.78 18.28
C LYS A 119 -4.06 8.84 17.40
N TYR A 120 -3.93 9.42 16.20
CA TYR A 120 -5.06 9.60 15.28
C TYR A 120 -5.28 8.40 14.34
N SER A 121 -4.62 7.28 14.60
CA SER A 121 -4.94 6.01 13.93
C SER A 121 -6.27 5.43 14.44
N HIS A 122 -6.62 5.72 15.71
CA HIS A 122 -7.80 5.17 16.37
C HIS A 122 -8.67 6.22 17.08
N HIS A 123 -8.22 7.47 17.14
CA HIS A 123 -8.95 8.53 17.83
C HIS A 123 -9.34 9.63 16.86
N LEU A 124 -10.57 10.09 16.98
CA LEU A 124 -11.01 11.27 16.25
C LEU A 124 -10.29 12.52 16.79
N PRO A 125 -9.87 13.42 15.89
CA PRO A 125 -9.35 14.72 16.30
C PRO A 125 -10.45 15.53 17.00
N SER A 126 -10.02 16.46 17.90
CA SER A 126 -10.97 17.41 18.50
C SER A 126 -11.57 18.35 17.46
N LEU A 127 -12.76 18.88 17.76
CA LEU A 127 -13.47 19.80 16.85
C LEU A 127 -12.58 21.00 16.43
N ASN A 128 -11.81 21.56 17.36
CA ASN A 128 -10.90 22.67 17.07
C ASN A 128 -9.82 22.30 16.02
N VAL A 129 -9.32 21.07 16.07
CA VAL A 129 -8.36 20.56 15.06
C VAL A 129 -9.05 20.40 13.72
N ILE A 130 -10.26 19.88 13.69
CA ILE A 130 -11.06 19.71 12.45
C ILE A 130 -11.34 21.07 11.82
N GLU A 131 -11.78 22.06 12.59
CA GLU A 131 -12.04 23.41 12.11
C GLU A 131 -10.79 24.10 11.55
N SER A 132 -9.66 23.96 12.26
CA SER A 132 -8.38 24.46 11.79
C SER A 132 -7.99 23.87 10.42
N LEU A 133 -8.22 22.56 10.22
CA LEU A 133 -7.95 21.88 8.96
C LEU A 133 -8.90 22.33 7.85
N LYS A 134 -10.20 22.49 8.13
CA LYS A 134 -11.18 23.02 7.17
C LYS A 134 -10.78 24.42 6.69
N ASN A 135 -10.39 25.30 7.62
CA ASN A 135 -9.96 26.66 7.31
C ASN A 135 -8.68 26.67 6.44
N LYS A 136 -7.76 25.74 6.68
CA LYS A 136 -6.55 25.57 5.85
C LYS A 136 -6.90 25.15 4.42
N LEU A 137 -7.77 24.16 4.26
CA LEU A 137 -8.21 23.67 2.95
C LEU A 137 -8.95 24.73 2.15
N ASN A 138 -9.81 25.55 2.81
CA ASN A 138 -10.53 26.62 2.14
C ASN A 138 -9.63 27.76 1.65
N LYS A 139 -8.46 27.96 2.27
CA LYS A 139 -7.47 28.96 1.83
C LYS A 139 -6.59 28.49 0.66
N GLN A 140 -6.65 27.22 0.29
CA GLN A 140 -5.89 26.63 -0.82
C GLN A 140 -6.69 26.54 -2.12
N LYS A 141 -7.97 26.93 -2.10
CA LYS A 141 -8.82 27.14 -3.27
C LYS A 141 -8.67 28.55 -3.80
#